data_7698d8b7731641aef62f0a4096d9a134
#
_entry.id   7698d8b7731641aef62f0a4096d9a134
#
_cell.length_a   1.000
_cell.length_b   1.000
_cell.length_c   1.000
_cell.angle_alpha   90.00
_cell.angle_beta   90.00
_cell.angle_gamma   90.00
#
_symmetry.space_group_name_H-M   'P 1'
#
loop_
_entity.id
_entity.type
_entity.pdbx_description
1 polymer ?
#
loop_
_entity_poly.entity_id
_entity_poly.type
_entity_poly.pdbx_seq_one_letter_code
_entity_poly.pdbx_strand_id
1 'polypeptide(L)'
;MRHYKHHFKSIKLFVVLLALACVQTLAAATQNPPAVTALLNRIGGNGTADRFVTIVDERISSNGKEAFVITNQDGKPCIKGSNISAVTTGINWYLNHYAHVNLSWNNLTTDLSSKTLPVPTTDETHESSVDYRYYLNYCTFSYSMSVWTWDRWQKEIDWMALHGINMPLQIVGLDVVWRNLLVNDLGYTKDEANAFIAGPCFQAWWGMNNLEGWGGPDPDWWYTRQEALAKKILARERELGMQPVLPGYAGMVPSNIESKKGYKANNQGNWCNFVRPYILDPNSTAFTEISALYYKRLEELMGTSEYYSMDPFHEGANPDGIDVASAYSKIADAMYKANSNGKWVIQFWQWSGAQYNVLDKVEKGKLIVLDLFSDAHTHFNDYKGHDAVYCALPNFGGRTGLFGRLSKIMTDFFTQKSTYSNIKGIGATPEAIEQVPVLYDALFELPWRSSAPDPKAWLAAYST
;
A
#
# COMPACT_ATOMS: atom_id res chain seq x y z
N MET A 1 -62.26 -36.32 -14.23
CA MET A 1 -60.84 -36.71 -13.99
C MET A 1 -60.07 -36.63 -15.31
N ARG A 2 -59.47 -35.52 -15.60
CA ARG A 2 -58.44 -35.27 -16.62
C ARG A 2 -58.08 -33.79 -16.53
N HIS A 3 -56.92 -33.47 -15.93
CA HIS A 3 -56.11 -32.27 -16.12
C HIS A 3 -55.15 -32.14 -14.90
N TYR A 4 -54.09 -32.94 -14.92
CA TYR A 4 -52.90 -32.68 -14.06
C TYR A 4 -51.73 -33.54 -14.58
N LYS A 5 -51.13 -33.21 -15.73
CA LYS A 5 -49.90 -33.86 -16.20
C LYS A 5 -49.06 -33.02 -17.16
N HIS A 6 -49.01 -31.69 -17.03
CA HIS A 6 -48.17 -30.92 -17.95
C HIS A 6 -47.24 -29.87 -17.27
N HIS A 7 -47.15 -29.81 -15.95
CA HIS A 7 -46.29 -28.78 -15.29
C HIS A 7 -44.95 -29.26 -14.75
N PHE A 8 -44.59 -30.53 -14.85
CA PHE A 8 -43.34 -31.05 -14.26
C PHE A 8 -42.18 -31.20 -15.25
N LYS A 9 -42.34 -30.95 -16.53
CA LYS A 9 -41.23 -31.04 -17.50
C LYS A 9 -40.52 -29.71 -17.75
N SER A 10 -41.13 -28.55 -17.47
CA SER A 10 -40.53 -27.24 -17.70
C SER A 10 -39.58 -26.80 -16.57
N ILE A 11 -39.75 -27.29 -15.35
CA ILE A 11 -38.90 -26.89 -14.21
C ILE A 11 -37.54 -27.57 -14.23
N LYS A 12 -37.43 -28.80 -14.74
CA LYS A 12 -36.15 -29.51 -14.85
C LYS A 12 -35.23 -28.95 -15.95
N LEU A 13 -35.75 -28.31 -16.96
CA LEU A 13 -34.97 -27.71 -18.04
C LEU A 13 -34.40 -26.33 -17.63
N PHE A 14 -35.12 -25.60 -16.76
CA PHE A 14 -34.66 -24.29 -16.27
C PHE A 14 -33.56 -24.41 -15.21
N VAL A 15 -33.54 -25.47 -14.37
CA VAL A 15 -32.53 -25.73 -13.37
C VAL A 15 -31.21 -26.23 -13.99
N VAL A 16 -31.27 -26.94 -15.13
CA VAL A 16 -30.07 -27.38 -15.86
C VAL A 16 -29.42 -26.22 -16.64
N LEU A 17 -30.21 -25.23 -17.10
CA LEU A 17 -29.69 -24.03 -17.78
C LEU A 17 -29.10 -22.99 -16.81
N LEU A 18 -29.51 -22.97 -15.53
CA LEU A 18 -28.89 -22.13 -14.49
C LEU A 18 -27.59 -22.73 -13.89
N ALA A 19 -27.41 -24.03 -13.98
CA ALA A 19 -26.19 -24.71 -13.51
C ALA A 19 -25.02 -24.64 -14.52
N LEU A 20 -25.29 -24.20 -15.77
CA LEU A 20 -24.26 -24.02 -16.83
C LEU A 20 -23.75 -22.58 -16.97
N ALA A 21 -24.25 -21.64 -16.16
CA ALA A 21 -23.88 -20.23 -16.24
C ALA A 21 -22.76 -19.78 -15.27
N CYS A 22 -22.15 -20.72 -14.54
CA CYS A 22 -20.94 -20.44 -13.74
C CYS A 22 -19.70 -21.15 -14.30
N VAL A 23 -19.53 -21.13 -15.61
CA VAL A 23 -18.19 -21.25 -16.16
C VAL A 23 -17.58 -19.86 -16.07
N GLN A 24 -16.81 -19.63 -15.02
CA GLN A 24 -15.85 -18.52 -15.03
C GLN A 24 -14.99 -18.73 -16.28
N THR A 25 -15.24 -17.94 -17.32
CA THR A 25 -14.33 -17.84 -18.45
C THR A 25 -13.01 -17.30 -17.89
N LEU A 26 -12.05 -18.17 -17.62
CA LEU A 26 -10.68 -17.75 -17.35
C LEU A 26 -10.30 -16.77 -18.47
N ALA A 27 -9.86 -15.59 -18.08
CA ALA A 27 -9.43 -14.60 -19.05
C ALA A 27 -8.35 -15.20 -19.96
N ALA A 28 -8.43 -14.89 -21.26
CA ALA A 28 -7.38 -15.32 -22.19
C ALA A 28 -6.05 -14.66 -21.80
N ALA A 29 -4.94 -15.39 -21.96
CA ALA A 29 -3.61 -14.85 -21.71
C ALA A 29 -3.38 -13.56 -22.56
N THR A 30 -2.88 -12.50 -21.90
CA THR A 30 -2.58 -11.22 -22.56
C THR A 30 -1.08 -11.13 -22.79
N GLN A 31 -0.67 -11.10 -24.06
CA GLN A 31 0.73 -10.92 -24.44
C GLN A 31 1.07 -9.44 -24.56
N ASN A 32 2.27 -9.06 -24.09
CA ASN A 32 2.83 -7.72 -24.10
C ASN A 32 1.85 -6.65 -23.59
N PRO A 33 1.40 -6.74 -22.33
CA PRO A 33 0.47 -5.76 -21.77
C PRO A 33 1.02 -4.34 -21.90
N PRO A 34 0.20 -3.34 -22.31
CA PRO A 34 0.68 -1.98 -22.57
C PRO A 34 1.41 -1.34 -21.38
N ALA A 35 0.95 -1.58 -20.14
CA ALA A 35 1.60 -1.08 -18.94
C ALA A 35 3.02 -1.61 -18.76
N VAL A 36 3.22 -2.91 -19.00
CA VAL A 36 4.54 -3.58 -18.92
C VAL A 36 5.45 -3.13 -20.04
N THR A 37 4.93 -3.04 -21.28
CA THR A 37 5.64 -2.51 -22.45
C THR A 37 6.15 -1.08 -22.18
N ALA A 38 5.30 -0.22 -21.66
CA ALA A 38 5.66 1.14 -21.32
C ALA A 38 6.71 1.20 -20.20
N LEU A 39 6.60 0.35 -19.16
CA LEU A 39 7.58 0.24 -18.09
C LEU A 39 8.96 -0.16 -18.63
N LEU A 40 9.03 -1.23 -19.43
CA LEU A 40 10.29 -1.70 -20.03
C LEU A 40 10.98 -0.59 -20.85
N ASN A 41 10.23 0.16 -21.64
CA ASN A 41 10.78 1.26 -22.43
C ASN A 41 11.22 2.46 -21.56
N ARG A 42 10.58 2.70 -20.42
CA ARG A 42 11.02 3.76 -19.48
C ARG A 42 12.31 3.39 -18.76
N ILE A 43 12.45 2.15 -18.31
CA ILE A 43 13.62 1.72 -17.53
C ILE A 43 14.84 1.40 -18.43
N GLY A 44 14.60 0.89 -19.62
CA GLY A 44 15.66 0.35 -20.49
C GLY A 44 15.95 1.13 -21.78
N GLY A 45 15.19 2.20 -22.03
CA GLY A 45 15.25 2.96 -23.29
C GLY A 45 14.26 2.44 -24.34
N ASN A 46 13.99 3.27 -25.35
CA ASN A 46 13.06 2.95 -26.41
C ASN A 46 13.43 1.66 -27.15
N GLY A 47 12.45 0.80 -27.40
CA GLY A 47 12.64 -0.49 -28.07
C GLY A 47 13.07 -1.63 -27.12
N THR A 48 13.28 -1.36 -25.83
CA THR A 48 13.61 -2.41 -24.86
C THR A 48 12.50 -3.47 -24.78
N ALA A 49 11.23 -3.05 -24.81
CA ALA A 49 10.10 -3.97 -24.75
C ALA A 49 10.11 -5.00 -25.89
N ASP A 50 10.61 -4.66 -27.07
CA ASP A 50 10.66 -5.56 -28.23
C ASP A 50 11.68 -6.71 -28.06
N ARG A 51 12.55 -6.59 -27.06
CA ARG A 51 13.56 -7.60 -26.74
C ARG A 51 13.06 -8.67 -25.76
N PHE A 52 11.87 -8.48 -25.21
CA PHE A 52 11.20 -9.37 -24.28
C PHE A 52 9.90 -9.90 -24.89
N VAL A 53 9.44 -11.03 -24.37
CA VAL A 53 8.06 -11.45 -24.45
C VAL A 53 7.49 -11.39 -23.03
N THR A 54 6.37 -10.70 -22.84
CA THR A 54 5.72 -10.62 -21.53
C THR A 54 4.30 -11.12 -21.63
N ILE A 55 3.85 -11.95 -20.66
CA ILE A 55 2.53 -12.58 -20.72
C ILE A 55 1.86 -12.49 -19.33
N VAL A 56 0.64 -11.99 -19.28
CA VAL A 56 -0.24 -12.12 -18.13
C VAL A 56 -1.18 -13.31 -18.38
N ASP A 57 -1.12 -14.30 -17.49
CA ASP A 57 -1.96 -15.50 -17.56
C ASP A 57 -2.30 -15.97 -16.13
N GLU A 58 -3.52 -15.74 -15.69
CA GLU A 58 -3.99 -16.10 -14.35
C GLU A 58 -3.85 -17.60 -14.04
N ARG A 59 -3.78 -18.46 -15.06
CA ARG A 59 -3.64 -19.92 -14.91
C ARG A 59 -2.27 -20.35 -14.42
N ILE A 60 -1.27 -19.48 -14.39
CA ILE A 60 0.07 -19.76 -13.82
C ILE A 60 -0.03 -19.99 -12.31
N SER A 61 -0.97 -19.31 -11.64
CA SER A 61 -1.23 -19.52 -10.23
C SER A 61 -2.12 -20.73 -9.99
N SER A 62 -1.61 -21.71 -9.24
CA SER A 62 -2.39 -22.90 -8.86
C SER A 62 -3.21 -22.70 -7.58
N ASN A 63 -2.84 -21.76 -6.72
CA ASN A 63 -3.37 -21.58 -5.37
C ASN A 63 -3.94 -20.18 -5.10
N GLY A 64 -4.21 -19.40 -6.16
CA GLY A 64 -4.63 -17.99 -6.03
C GLY A 64 -3.53 -17.04 -5.58
N LYS A 65 -2.27 -17.50 -5.46
CA LYS A 65 -1.11 -16.69 -5.14
C LYS A 65 -0.49 -16.13 -6.40
N GLU A 66 0.15 -14.97 -6.28
CA GLU A 66 0.91 -14.43 -7.40
C GLU A 66 2.10 -15.34 -7.73
N ALA A 67 2.33 -15.58 -9.02
CA ALA A 67 3.43 -16.38 -9.52
C ALA A 67 3.97 -15.82 -10.84
N PHE A 68 5.27 -16.05 -11.09
CA PHE A 68 5.87 -15.78 -12.39
C PHE A 68 6.75 -16.93 -12.87
N VAL A 69 6.93 -17.01 -14.18
CA VAL A 69 7.81 -17.96 -14.86
C VAL A 69 8.73 -17.21 -15.79
N ILE A 70 10.02 -17.48 -15.69
CA ILE A 70 11.04 -17.01 -16.61
C ILE A 70 11.36 -18.17 -17.59
N THR A 71 11.22 -17.94 -18.86
CA THR A 71 11.35 -18.97 -19.90
C THR A 71 11.88 -18.37 -21.21
N ASN A 72 11.99 -19.18 -22.24
CA ASN A 72 12.34 -18.77 -23.59
C ASN A 72 11.09 -18.82 -24.48
N GLN A 73 10.90 -17.76 -25.27
CA GLN A 73 9.94 -17.78 -26.37
C GLN A 73 10.56 -17.09 -27.59
N ASP A 74 10.63 -17.82 -28.70
CA ASP A 74 11.16 -17.30 -29.97
C ASP A 74 12.57 -16.72 -29.88
N GLY A 75 13.43 -17.30 -29.03
CA GLY A 75 14.79 -16.84 -28.82
C GLY A 75 14.91 -15.56 -27.98
N LYS A 76 13.86 -15.16 -27.28
CA LYS A 76 13.83 -14.01 -26.38
C LYS A 76 13.53 -14.43 -24.94
N PRO A 77 14.02 -13.68 -23.94
CA PRO A 77 13.54 -13.83 -22.57
C PRO A 77 12.02 -13.62 -22.53
N CYS A 78 11.32 -14.61 -22.01
CA CYS A 78 9.88 -14.55 -21.84
C CYS A 78 9.53 -14.59 -20.36
N ILE A 79 8.84 -13.56 -19.88
CA ILE A 79 8.36 -13.46 -18.51
C ILE A 79 6.83 -13.59 -18.49
N LYS A 80 6.35 -14.68 -17.91
CA LYS A 80 4.92 -14.93 -17.70
C LYS A 80 4.58 -14.68 -16.24
N GLY A 81 3.46 -14.03 -15.96
CA GLY A 81 3.01 -13.81 -14.58
C GLY A 81 1.50 -13.97 -14.46
N SER A 82 1.03 -14.33 -13.26
CA SER A 82 -0.39 -14.47 -12.97
C SER A 82 -1.16 -13.15 -13.07
N ASN A 83 -0.46 -12.03 -12.90
CA ASN A 83 -0.96 -10.66 -13.07
C ASN A 83 0.20 -9.71 -13.46
N ILE A 84 -0.09 -8.43 -13.62
CA ILE A 84 0.92 -7.42 -14.00
C ILE A 84 2.03 -7.30 -12.96
N SER A 85 1.70 -7.30 -11.65
CA SER A 85 2.68 -7.25 -10.56
C SER A 85 3.65 -8.42 -10.63
N ALA A 86 3.18 -9.63 -10.86
CA ALA A 86 4.02 -10.82 -11.01
C ALA A 86 4.93 -10.72 -12.24
N VAL A 87 4.43 -10.20 -13.38
CA VAL A 87 5.25 -10.00 -14.58
C VAL A 87 6.36 -8.99 -14.33
N THR A 88 6.06 -7.85 -13.71
CA THR A 88 7.06 -6.80 -13.43
C THR A 88 8.11 -7.27 -12.43
N THR A 89 7.72 -8.05 -11.43
CA THR A 89 8.66 -8.71 -10.50
C THR A 89 9.55 -9.71 -11.23
N GLY A 90 8.98 -10.54 -12.10
CA GLY A 90 9.74 -11.48 -12.91
C GLY A 90 10.74 -10.79 -13.86
N ILE A 91 10.40 -9.60 -14.36
CA ILE A 91 11.34 -8.75 -15.13
C ILE A 91 12.52 -8.34 -14.26
N ASN A 92 12.27 -7.85 -13.03
CA ASN A 92 13.35 -7.47 -12.12
C ASN A 92 14.21 -8.66 -11.73
N TRP A 93 13.58 -9.81 -11.43
CA TRP A 93 14.31 -11.05 -11.17
C TRP A 93 15.22 -11.43 -12.33
N TYR A 94 14.70 -11.40 -13.55
CA TYR A 94 15.49 -11.66 -14.75
C TYR A 94 16.65 -10.66 -14.92
N LEU A 95 16.39 -9.38 -14.73
CA LEU A 95 17.44 -8.36 -14.84
C LEU A 95 18.56 -8.58 -13.82
N ASN A 96 18.23 -8.90 -12.58
CA ASN A 96 19.20 -9.12 -11.52
C ASN A 96 19.98 -10.43 -11.71
N HIS A 97 19.28 -11.56 -11.95
CA HIS A 97 19.87 -12.89 -11.88
C HIS A 97 20.39 -13.42 -13.23
N TYR A 98 19.92 -12.89 -14.36
CA TYR A 98 20.37 -13.32 -15.69
C TYR A 98 21.18 -12.25 -16.43
N ALA A 99 20.72 -11.01 -16.38
CA ALA A 99 21.34 -9.92 -17.11
C ALA A 99 22.37 -9.14 -16.30
N HIS A 100 22.47 -9.38 -14.99
CA HIS A 100 23.32 -8.65 -14.03
C HIS A 100 23.12 -7.13 -14.12
N VAL A 101 21.85 -6.74 -14.13
CA VAL A 101 21.41 -5.34 -14.14
C VAL A 101 20.54 -5.10 -12.91
N ASN A 102 21.04 -4.27 -12.00
CA ASN A 102 20.30 -3.82 -10.83
C ASN A 102 19.76 -2.40 -11.07
N LEU A 103 18.49 -2.18 -10.76
CA LEU A 103 17.83 -0.88 -10.83
C LEU A 103 17.50 -0.42 -9.41
N SER A 104 18.19 0.62 -8.96
CA SER A 104 18.02 1.23 -7.63
C SER A 104 17.75 2.73 -7.75
N TRP A 105 17.52 3.41 -6.62
CA TRP A 105 17.28 4.86 -6.61
C TRP A 105 18.38 5.68 -7.29
N ASN A 106 19.63 5.20 -7.26
CA ASN A 106 20.77 5.85 -7.92
C ASN A 106 20.86 5.53 -9.42
N ASN A 107 20.14 4.50 -9.87
CA ASN A 107 20.15 4.03 -11.26
C ASN A 107 18.77 3.46 -11.63
N LEU A 108 17.75 4.31 -11.61
CA LEU A 108 16.35 3.93 -11.91
C LEU A 108 16.08 3.70 -13.40
N THR A 109 17.02 4.09 -14.25
CA THR A 109 16.98 3.87 -15.69
C THR A 109 18.36 3.48 -16.20
N THR A 110 18.42 2.56 -17.16
CA THR A 110 19.67 2.15 -17.80
C THR A 110 19.45 1.93 -19.29
N ASP A 111 20.52 2.02 -20.09
CA ASP A 111 20.44 1.64 -21.51
C ASP A 111 20.57 0.12 -21.65
N LEU A 112 19.45 -0.55 -21.85
CA LEU A 112 19.43 -1.98 -22.12
C LEU A 112 19.69 -2.32 -23.60
N SER A 113 19.69 -1.34 -24.52
CA SER A 113 19.88 -1.61 -25.96
C SER A 113 21.24 -2.23 -26.26
N SER A 114 22.27 -1.82 -25.53
CA SER A 114 23.66 -2.30 -25.65
C SER A 114 23.96 -3.54 -24.78
N LYS A 115 23.05 -3.94 -23.87
CA LYS A 115 23.28 -5.08 -22.99
C LYS A 115 22.95 -6.41 -23.66
N THR A 116 23.74 -7.43 -23.39
CA THR A 116 23.35 -8.81 -23.72
C THR A 116 22.21 -9.23 -22.76
N LEU A 117 21.13 -9.73 -23.32
CA LEU A 117 20.03 -10.32 -22.57
C LEU A 117 20.09 -11.84 -22.74
N PRO A 118 20.61 -12.60 -21.76
CA PRO A 118 20.70 -14.05 -21.84
C PRO A 118 19.33 -14.70 -22.02
N VAL A 119 19.22 -15.64 -22.95
CA VAL A 119 17.98 -16.38 -23.17
C VAL A 119 17.95 -17.57 -22.21
N PRO A 120 16.92 -17.72 -21.36
CA PRO A 120 16.81 -18.86 -20.46
C PRO A 120 16.80 -20.18 -21.20
N THR A 121 17.51 -21.19 -20.69
CA THR A 121 17.57 -22.53 -21.27
C THR A 121 16.60 -23.52 -20.62
N THR A 122 16.10 -23.16 -19.44
CA THR A 122 15.12 -23.94 -18.64
C THR A 122 14.10 -22.97 -18.04
N ASP A 123 12.91 -23.48 -17.79
CA ASP A 123 11.89 -22.71 -17.09
C ASP A 123 12.25 -22.57 -15.62
N GLU A 124 12.13 -21.34 -15.10
CA GLU A 124 12.28 -21.02 -13.67
C GLU A 124 10.99 -20.41 -13.16
N THR A 125 10.42 -20.99 -12.10
CA THR A 125 9.12 -20.57 -11.54
C THR A 125 9.26 -20.11 -10.11
N HIS A 126 8.60 -18.99 -9.80
CA HIS A 126 8.50 -18.41 -8.47
C HIS A 126 7.04 -18.11 -8.12
N GLU A 127 6.66 -18.46 -6.90
CA GLU A 127 5.35 -18.17 -6.33
C GLU A 127 5.54 -17.30 -5.08
N SER A 128 4.73 -16.24 -4.94
CA SER A 128 4.78 -15.41 -3.76
C SER A 128 4.32 -16.18 -2.53
N SER A 129 5.11 -16.16 -1.49
CA SER A 129 4.77 -16.77 -0.21
C SER A 129 3.86 -15.90 0.67
N VAL A 130 3.51 -14.67 0.22
CA VAL A 130 2.68 -13.70 0.92
C VAL A 130 1.71 -13.00 -0.02
N ASP A 131 0.64 -12.45 0.55
CA ASP A 131 -0.40 -11.73 -0.18
C ASP A 131 -0.07 -10.23 -0.29
N TYR A 132 0.51 -9.65 0.78
CA TYR A 132 0.79 -8.21 0.89
C TYR A 132 2.29 -7.93 0.76
N ARG A 133 2.64 -6.98 -0.12
CA ARG A 133 3.99 -6.41 -0.22
C ARG A 133 3.84 -4.90 -0.08
N TYR A 134 3.97 -4.46 1.19
CA TYR A 134 3.69 -3.09 1.62
C TYR A 134 4.91 -2.19 1.46
N TYR A 135 4.67 -0.93 1.11
CA TYR A 135 5.73 0.06 1.01
C TYR A 135 5.28 1.45 1.47
N LEU A 136 6.18 2.10 2.14
CA LEU A 136 6.21 3.44 2.68
C LEU A 136 5.72 3.56 4.14
N ASN A 137 6.24 4.62 4.77
CA ASN A 137 5.79 5.19 6.02
C ASN A 137 5.18 6.57 5.73
N TYR A 138 4.31 7.07 6.59
CA TYR A 138 3.85 8.46 6.49
C TYR A 138 5.02 9.43 6.46
N CYS A 139 6.02 9.24 7.34
CA CYS A 139 7.20 10.10 7.43
C CYS A 139 7.99 10.20 6.12
N THR A 140 7.97 9.17 5.28
CA THR A 140 8.68 9.16 3.99
C THR A 140 8.22 10.29 3.08
N PHE A 141 6.92 10.60 3.10
CA PHE A 141 6.33 11.67 2.28
C PHE A 141 6.85 13.06 2.66
N SER A 142 7.19 13.28 3.93
CA SER A 142 7.73 14.56 4.38
C SER A 142 9.26 14.60 4.35
N TYR A 143 9.96 13.53 4.72
CA TYR A 143 11.42 13.50 4.69
C TYR A 143 12.03 13.39 3.30
N SER A 144 11.45 12.58 2.41
CA SER A 144 12.01 12.33 1.07
C SER A 144 11.18 12.92 -0.06
N MET A 145 9.84 12.91 0.05
CA MET A 145 8.95 13.07 -1.10
C MET A 145 8.18 14.39 -1.13
N SER A 146 8.37 15.29 -0.14
CA SER A 146 7.53 16.48 0.09
C SER A 146 7.34 17.39 -1.13
N VAL A 147 8.33 17.46 -2.01
CA VAL A 147 8.29 18.33 -3.21
C VAL A 147 8.49 17.57 -4.53
N TRP A 148 8.36 16.26 -4.51
CA TRP A 148 8.56 15.48 -5.72
C TRP A 148 7.61 15.89 -6.86
N THR A 149 8.15 15.89 -8.06
CA THR A 149 7.40 16.07 -9.30
C THR A 149 6.91 14.73 -9.84
N TRP A 150 6.03 14.79 -10.84
CA TRP A 150 5.58 13.57 -11.53
C TRP A 150 6.74 12.72 -12.07
N ASP A 151 7.78 13.35 -12.62
CA ASP A 151 8.92 12.63 -13.19
C ASP A 151 9.69 11.79 -12.16
N ARG A 152 9.79 12.30 -10.90
CA ARG A 152 10.39 11.52 -9.82
C ARG A 152 9.45 10.43 -9.32
N TRP A 153 8.15 10.76 -9.16
CA TRP A 153 7.13 9.78 -8.77
C TRP A 153 7.02 8.64 -9.77
N GLN A 154 7.02 8.92 -11.08
CA GLN A 154 6.96 7.89 -12.11
C GLN A 154 8.08 6.87 -11.95
N LYS A 155 9.30 7.33 -11.68
CA LYS A 155 10.45 6.46 -11.47
C LYS A 155 10.32 5.61 -10.21
N GLU A 156 9.78 6.19 -9.13
CA GLU A 156 9.51 5.45 -7.90
C GLU A 156 8.45 4.36 -8.10
N ILE A 157 7.37 4.67 -8.81
CA ILE A 157 6.32 3.70 -9.10
C ILE A 157 6.84 2.57 -10.01
N ASP A 158 7.71 2.88 -10.98
CA ASP A 158 8.36 1.86 -11.79
C ASP A 158 9.29 0.97 -10.93
N TRP A 159 10.01 1.55 -9.98
CA TRP A 159 10.81 0.80 -9.00
C TRP A 159 9.93 -0.08 -8.12
N MET A 160 8.82 0.46 -7.58
CA MET A 160 7.86 -0.33 -6.80
C MET A 160 7.34 -1.54 -7.59
N ALA A 161 6.95 -1.33 -8.85
CA ALA A 161 6.45 -2.40 -9.72
C ALA A 161 7.49 -3.50 -9.94
N LEU A 162 8.75 -3.13 -10.18
CA LEU A 162 9.86 -4.07 -10.34
C LEU A 162 10.15 -4.87 -9.07
N HIS A 163 9.94 -4.27 -7.90
CA HIS A 163 10.13 -4.93 -6.60
C HIS A 163 8.89 -5.68 -6.12
N GLY A 164 7.86 -5.80 -6.96
CA GLY A 164 6.64 -6.55 -6.65
C GLY A 164 5.78 -5.94 -5.56
N ILE A 165 5.96 -4.67 -5.26
CA ILE A 165 5.11 -3.96 -4.31
C ILE A 165 3.69 -3.89 -4.89
N ASN A 166 2.71 -4.37 -4.12
CA ASN A 166 1.31 -4.37 -4.53
C ASN A 166 0.41 -3.53 -3.60
N MET A 167 0.96 -3.03 -2.50
CA MET A 167 0.22 -2.33 -1.45
C MET A 167 0.98 -1.06 -0.99
N PRO A 168 1.15 -0.04 -1.86
CA PRO A 168 1.82 1.20 -1.49
C PRO A 168 0.92 2.11 -0.65
N LEU A 169 1.47 2.77 0.38
CA LEU A 169 0.79 3.88 1.06
C LEU A 169 0.72 5.08 0.11
N GLN A 170 -0.44 5.71 0.00
CA GLN A 170 -0.64 6.87 -0.87
C GLN A 170 -1.38 7.99 -0.14
N ILE A 171 -0.65 9.05 0.22
CA ILE A 171 -1.19 10.21 0.92
C ILE A 171 -1.03 11.54 0.16
N VAL A 172 -0.43 11.54 -1.03
CA VAL A 172 -0.37 12.74 -1.87
C VAL A 172 -1.79 13.17 -2.24
N GLY A 173 -2.16 14.41 -1.93
CA GLY A 173 -3.50 14.93 -2.11
C GLY A 173 -4.41 14.83 -0.87
N LEU A 174 -3.93 14.27 0.25
CA LEU A 174 -4.67 14.27 1.52
C LEU A 174 -5.03 15.70 1.96
N ASP A 175 -4.12 16.64 1.77
CA ASP A 175 -4.31 18.08 1.98
C ASP A 175 -5.47 18.64 1.15
N VAL A 176 -5.61 18.22 -0.09
CA VAL A 176 -6.74 18.61 -0.99
C VAL A 176 -8.06 18.02 -0.48
N VAL A 177 -8.08 16.76 -0.06
CA VAL A 177 -9.28 16.12 0.53
C VAL A 177 -9.76 16.92 1.73
N TRP A 178 -8.85 17.24 2.65
CA TRP A 178 -9.18 18.01 3.86
C TRP A 178 -9.61 19.45 3.56
N ARG A 179 -8.91 20.14 2.66
CA ARG A 179 -9.29 21.49 2.25
C ARG A 179 -10.71 21.52 1.66
N ASN A 180 -11.02 20.55 0.79
CA ASN A 180 -12.34 20.45 0.20
C ASN A 180 -13.42 20.13 1.25
N LEU A 181 -13.14 19.22 2.20
CA LEU A 181 -14.05 18.94 3.31
C LEU A 181 -14.32 20.20 4.17
N LEU A 182 -13.26 20.89 4.57
CA LEU A 182 -13.38 22.06 5.44
C LEU A 182 -14.12 23.21 4.76
N VAL A 183 -13.76 23.54 3.52
CA VAL A 183 -14.33 24.69 2.80
C VAL A 183 -15.73 24.40 2.27
N ASN A 184 -15.93 23.26 1.60
CA ASN A 184 -17.16 23.00 0.88
C ASN A 184 -18.28 22.41 1.77
N ASP A 185 -17.92 21.68 2.84
CA ASP A 185 -18.90 20.99 3.68
C ASP A 185 -19.00 21.56 5.10
N LEU A 186 -17.88 22.03 5.66
CA LEU A 186 -17.85 22.48 7.05
C LEU A 186 -17.89 24.01 7.22
N GLY A 187 -17.90 24.78 6.12
CA GLY A 187 -18.06 26.24 6.15
C GLY A 187 -16.85 27.02 6.66
N TYR A 188 -15.66 26.43 6.58
CA TYR A 188 -14.40 27.15 6.80
C TYR A 188 -14.10 28.03 5.59
N THR A 189 -13.45 29.16 5.84
CA THR A 189 -12.80 29.91 4.74
C THR A 189 -11.56 29.15 4.27
N LYS A 190 -11.05 29.49 3.07
CA LYS A 190 -9.80 28.91 2.58
C LYS A 190 -8.62 29.17 3.51
N ASP A 191 -8.54 30.37 4.06
CA ASP A 191 -7.45 30.74 4.98
C ASP A 191 -7.50 29.94 6.28
N GLU A 192 -8.68 29.73 6.83
CA GLU A 192 -8.86 28.88 8.02
C GLU A 192 -8.53 27.42 7.74
N ALA A 193 -8.94 26.88 6.59
CA ALA A 193 -8.61 25.53 6.18
C ALA A 193 -7.09 25.37 5.96
N ASN A 194 -6.46 26.33 5.28
CA ASN A 194 -5.02 26.34 5.04
C ASN A 194 -4.21 26.52 6.36
N ALA A 195 -4.77 27.21 7.35
CA ALA A 195 -4.14 27.34 8.67
C ALA A 195 -4.16 26.04 9.49
N PHE A 196 -5.12 25.15 9.24
CA PHE A 196 -5.19 23.82 9.88
C PHE A 196 -4.24 22.80 9.22
N ILE A 197 -4.11 22.85 7.89
CA ILE A 197 -3.31 21.91 7.12
C ILE A 197 -1.82 22.25 7.29
N ALA A 198 -1.01 21.24 7.60
CA ALA A 198 0.44 21.43 7.70
C ALA A 198 1.09 21.54 6.31
N GLY A 199 2.16 22.30 6.22
CA GLY A 199 2.96 22.41 5.00
C GLY A 199 3.67 21.12 4.64
N PRO A 200 4.24 21.01 3.41
CA PRO A 200 4.69 19.74 2.81
C PRO A 200 5.69 18.95 3.65
N CYS A 201 6.59 19.64 4.34
CA CYS A 201 7.59 18.99 5.19
C CYS A 201 7.02 18.46 6.52
N PHE A 202 5.75 18.71 6.83
CA PHE A 202 5.08 18.33 8.07
C PHE A 202 3.78 17.56 7.86
N GLN A 203 3.35 17.36 6.62
CA GLN A 203 2.10 16.66 6.28
C GLN A 203 2.03 15.23 6.81
N ALA A 204 3.15 14.53 6.92
CA ALA A 204 3.21 13.20 7.49
C ALA A 204 2.62 13.15 8.90
N TRP A 205 3.12 14.00 9.78
CA TRP A 205 2.69 14.05 11.18
C TRP A 205 1.31 14.67 11.34
N TRP A 206 0.95 15.62 10.49
CA TRP A 206 -0.41 16.13 10.42
C TRP A 206 -1.39 15.02 10.01
N GLY A 207 -1.06 14.24 8.97
CA GLY A 207 -1.88 13.10 8.52
C GLY A 207 -2.04 12.01 9.57
N MET A 208 -1.05 11.85 10.47
CA MET A 208 -1.10 10.97 11.63
C MET A 208 -1.74 11.60 12.89
N ASN A 209 -2.34 12.78 12.78
CA ASN A 209 -2.98 13.50 13.91
C ASN A 209 -2.00 13.96 15.00
N ASN A 210 -0.74 14.19 14.68
CA ASN A 210 0.29 14.58 15.66
C ASN A 210 0.47 16.08 15.82
N LEU A 211 0.21 16.86 14.77
CA LEU A 211 0.31 18.33 14.79
C LEU A 211 -0.69 18.97 13.82
N GLU A 212 -1.03 20.25 14.02
CA GLU A 212 -1.81 21.05 13.08
C GLU A 212 -1.09 22.34 12.70
N GLY A 213 -1.33 22.82 11.47
CA GLY A 213 -0.97 24.17 11.01
C GLY A 213 0.50 24.52 10.91
N TRP A 214 1.42 23.57 11.09
CA TRP A 214 2.85 23.86 11.09
C TRP A 214 3.44 23.86 9.66
N GLY A 215 4.31 24.80 9.36
CA GLY A 215 5.03 24.85 8.08
C GLY A 215 4.20 25.33 6.89
N GLY A 216 2.96 25.73 7.13
CA GLY A 216 2.07 26.37 6.16
C GLY A 216 1.87 27.88 6.47
N PRO A 217 0.81 28.52 5.89
CA PRO A 217 -0.16 27.96 4.95
C PRO A 217 0.40 27.83 3.52
N ASP A 218 -0.09 26.81 2.81
CA ASP A 218 0.24 26.62 1.40
C ASP A 218 -0.64 27.50 0.48
N PRO A 219 -0.09 27.99 -0.65
CA PRO A 219 -0.84 28.80 -1.61
C PRO A 219 -1.80 27.93 -2.47
N ASP A 220 -2.82 28.55 -3.08
CA ASP A 220 -3.84 27.86 -3.88
C ASP A 220 -3.26 26.99 -5.01
N TRP A 221 -2.17 27.42 -5.65
CA TRP A 221 -1.53 26.63 -6.72
C TRP A 221 -0.96 25.29 -6.22
N TRP A 222 -0.58 25.22 -4.92
CA TRP A 222 -0.08 23.98 -4.31
C TRP A 222 -1.15 22.90 -4.36
N TYR A 223 -2.36 23.19 -3.89
CA TYR A 223 -3.48 22.24 -3.86
C TYR A 223 -3.89 21.79 -5.27
N THR A 224 -3.89 22.71 -6.24
CA THR A 224 -4.13 22.35 -7.65
C THR A 224 -3.08 21.39 -8.20
N ARG A 225 -1.81 21.62 -7.84
CA ARG A 225 -0.70 20.73 -8.22
C ARG A 225 -0.84 19.36 -7.54
N GLN A 226 -1.15 19.33 -6.24
CA GLN A 226 -1.30 18.06 -5.49
C GLN A 226 -2.48 17.24 -5.99
N GLU A 227 -3.58 17.86 -6.32
CA GLU A 227 -4.71 17.17 -6.95
C GLU A 227 -4.31 16.48 -8.27
N ALA A 228 -3.66 17.22 -9.16
CA ALA A 228 -3.20 16.72 -10.44
C ALA A 228 -2.14 15.59 -10.27
N LEU A 229 -1.25 15.73 -9.29
CA LEU A 229 -0.20 14.76 -8.98
C LEU A 229 -0.80 13.47 -8.41
N ALA A 230 -1.70 13.57 -7.42
CA ALA A 230 -2.39 12.43 -6.83
C ALA A 230 -3.10 11.57 -7.89
N LYS A 231 -3.86 12.20 -8.79
CA LYS A 231 -4.54 11.51 -9.89
C LYS A 231 -3.58 10.73 -10.79
N LYS A 232 -2.41 11.28 -11.10
CA LYS A 232 -1.39 10.61 -11.92
C LYS A 232 -0.75 9.43 -11.19
N ILE A 233 -0.41 9.59 -9.92
CA ILE A 233 0.18 8.54 -9.09
C ILE A 233 -0.78 7.36 -9.00
N LEU A 234 -2.01 7.60 -8.53
CA LEU A 234 -3.03 6.57 -8.35
C LEU A 234 -3.37 5.83 -9.65
N ALA A 235 -3.44 6.56 -10.77
CA ALA A 235 -3.67 5.94 -12.07
C ALA A 235 -2.52 4.99 -12.46
N ARG A 236 -1.27 5.40 -12.25
CA ARG A 236 -0.09 4.59 -12.58
C ARG A 236 0.08 3.40 -11.64
N GLU A 237 -0.17 3.55 -10.35
CA GLU A 237 -0.14 2.45 -9.40
C GLU A 237 -1.13 1.35 -9.79
N ARG A 238 -2.39 1.74 -10.08
CA ARG A 238 -3.43 0.80 -10.54
C ARG A 238 -3.12 0.17 -11.90
N GLU A 239 -2.58 0.95 -12.85
CA GLU A 239 -2.14 0.46 -14.16
C GLU A 239 -1.09 -0.64 -14.02
N LEU A 240 -0.20 -0.55 -13.04
CA LEU A 240 0.85 -1.53 -12.74
C LEU A 240 0.42 -2.60 -11.73
N GLY A 241 -0.88 -2.72 -11.44
CA GLY A 241 -1.45 -3.79 -10.63
C GLY A 241 -1.36 -3.58 -9.12
N MET A 242 -1.02 -2.38 -8.66
CA MET A 242 -0.98 -2.05 -7.24
C MET A 242 -2.34 -1.61 -6.72
N GLN A 243 -2.62 -1.92 -5.45
CA GLN A 243 -3.79 -1.45 -4.72
C GLN A 243 -3.32 -0.45 -3.65
N PRO A 244 -3.45 0.87 -3.88
CA PRO A 244 -2.95 1.87 -2.95
C PRO A 244 -3.69 1.81 -1.61
N VAL A 245 -2.95 2.01 -0.52
CA VAL A 245 -3.51 2.21 0.82
C VAL A 245 -3.86 3.68 0.96
N LEU A 246 -5.14 3.99 1.02
CA LEU A 246 -5.63 5.37 1.11
C LEU A 246 -5.77 5.81 2.58
N PRO A 247 -5.61 7.10 2.91
CA PRO A 247 -5.83 7.59 4.26
C PRO A 247 -7.32 7.53 4.62
N GLY A 248 -7.67 6.77 5.66
CA GLY A 248 -9.02 6.70 6.20
C GLY A 248 -9.28 7.78 7.25
N TYR A 249 -10.49 7.80 7.80
CA TYR A 249 -10.92 8.77 8.80
C TYR A 249 -11.06 8.14 10.19
N ALA A 250 -10.35 8.69 11.17
CA ALA A 250 -10.37 8.21 12.55
C ALA A 250 -10.85 9.27 13.57
N GLY A 251 -11.44 10.37 13.10
CA GLY A 251 -12.02 11.39 13.97
C GLY A 251 -11.28 12.72 14.03
N MET A 252 -10.15 12.88 13.33
CA MET A 252 -9.39 14.13 13.30
C MET A 252 -10.28 15.32 12.89
N VAL A 253 -10.15 16.44 13.59
CA VAL A 253 -10.79 17.73 13.26
C VAL A 253 -9.91 18.88 13.71
N PRO A 254 -10.06 20.08 13.12
CA PRO A 254 -9.38 21.28 13.63
C PRO A 254 -9.68 21.54 15.10
N SER A 255 -8.70 22.01 15.86
CA SER A 255 -8.85 22.31 17.29
C SER A 255 -9.95 23.35 17.60
N ASN A 256 -10.36 24.15 16.61
CA ASN A 256 -11.43 25.15 16.73
C ASN A 256 -12.81 24.67 16.26
N ILE A 257 -13.01 23.37 16.02
CA ILE A 257 -14.25 22.82 15.45
C ILE A 257 -15.49 23.15 16.32
N GLU A 258 -15.33 23.17 17.64
CA GLU A 258 -16.44 23.47 18.55
C GLU A 258 -16.97 24.90 18.35
N SER A 259 -16.08 25.87 18.22
CA SER A 259 -16.48 27.27 17.98
C SER A 259 -17.06 27.49 16.58
N LYS A 260 -16.67 26.67 15.61
CA LYS A 260 -17.13 26.76 14.22
C LYS A 260 -18.44 26.02 13.94
N LYS A 261 -18.61 24.86 14.52
CA LYS A 261 -19.72 23.95 14.19
C LYS A 261 -20.54 23.53 15.39
N GLY A 262 -20.10 23.87 16.62
CA GLY A 262 -20.73 23.42 17.85
C GLY A 262 -20.49 21.92 18.15
N TYR A 263 -19.60 21.26 17.41
CA TYR A 263 -19.26 19.86 17.65
C TYR A 263 -18.26 19.74 18.79
N LYS A 264 -18.62 19.02 19.85
CA LYS A 264 -17.67 18.69 20.91
C LYS A 264 -16.58 17.78 20.38
N ALA A 265 -15.34 18.15 20.66
CA ALA A 265 -14.16 17.37 20.28
C ALA A 265 -13.17 17.31 21.44
N ASN A 266 -12.43 16.20 21.52
CA ASN A 266 -11.48 15.95 22.59
C ASN A 266 -10.11 16.54 22.22
N ASN A 267 -9.54 17.28 23.15
CA ASN A 267 -8.17 17.78 23.06
C ASN A 267 -7.21 16.61 23.28
N GLN A 268 -6.37 16.31 22.28
CA GLN A 268 -5.42 15.21 22.29
C GLN A 268 -4.08 15.56 22.96
N GLY A 269 -3.95 16.77 23.53
CA GLY A 269 -2.69 17.25 24.10
C GLY A 269 -1.70 17.71 23.03
N ASN A 270 -0.41 17.56 23.34
CA ASN A 270 0.69 17.95 22.47
C ASN A 270 1.51 16.73 22.05
N TRP A 271 2.11 16.81 20.87
CA TRP A 271 3.13 15.89 20.40
C TRP A 271 4.43 16.67 20.17
N CYS A 272 5.53 16.31 20.86
CA CYS A 272 6.80 17.03 20.76
C CYS A 272 6.67 18.57 20.83
N ASN A 273 5.83 19.07 21.73
CA ASN A 273 5.46 20.48 21.91
C ASN A 273 4.58 21.09 20.79
N PHE A 274 4.20 20.34 19.79
CA PHE A 274 3.20 20.78 18.81
C PHE A 274 1.79 20.51 19.30
N VAL A 275 0.88 21.45 19.04
CA VAL A 275 -0.56 21.26 19.30
C VAL A 275 -1.08 20.20 18.33
N ARG A 276 -1.77 19.19 18.87
CA ARG A 276 -2.46 18.19 18.06
C ARG A 276 -3.80 18.72 17.53
N PRO A 277 -4.25 18.26 16.36
CA PRO A 277 -5.67 18.32 16.02
C PRO A 277 -6.52 17.71 17.14
N TYR A 278 -7.76 18.15 17.25
CA TYR A 278 -8.72 17.51 18.13
C TYR A 278 -9.29 16.24 17.48
N ILE A 279 -9.96 15.41 18.27
CA ILE A 279 -10.64 14.22 17.78
C ILE A 279 -12.10 14.24 18.20
N LEU A 280 -13.01 13.96 17.28
CA LEU A 280 -14.40 13.68 17.60
C LEU A 280 -14.50 12.32 18.29
N ASP A 281 -15.35 12.22 19.29
CA ASP A 281 -15.72 10.89 19.83
C ASP A 281 -16.36 10.07 18.70
N PRO A 282 -15.78 8.92 18.29
CA PRO A 282 -16.35 8.07 17.25
C PRO A 282 -17.77 7.57 17.54
N ASN A 283 -18.22 7.62 18.79
CA ASN A 283 -19.58 7.30 19.17
C ASN A 283 -20.58 8.44 18.95
N SER A 284 -20.11 9.64 18.57
CA SER A 284 -20.96 10.81 18.36
C SER A 284 -21.62 10.86 16.98
N THR A 285 -22.71 11.61 16.88
CA THR A 285 -23.37 11.90 15.60
C THR A 285 -22.47 12.77 14.70
N ALA A 286 -21.70 13.70 15.30
CA ALA A 286 -20.75 14.54 14.57
C ALA A 286 -19.67 13.71 13.85
N PHE A 287 -19.15 12.67 14.50
CA PHE A 287 -18.22 11.74 13.85
C PHE A 287 -18.88 11.03 12.65
N THR A 288 -20.13 10.53 12.83
CA THR A 288 -20.85 9.84 11.74
C THR A 288 -21.07 10.77 10.55
N GLU A 289 -21.41 12.04 10.78
CA GLU A 289 -21.61 13.04 9.74
C GLU A 289 -20.31 13.37 9.01
N ILE A 290 -19.27 13.73 9.77
CA ILE A 290 -17.99 14.15 9.16
C ILE A 290 -17.29 12.97 8.47
N SER A 291 -17.35 11.77 9.01
CA SER A 291 -16.77 10.59 8.34
C SER A 291 -17.40 10.34 6.97
N ALA A 292 -18.73 10.47 6.84
CA ALA A 292 -19.40 10.32 5.56
C ALA A 292 -18.97 11.38 4.54
N LEU A 293 -18.83 12.64 4.98
CA LEU A 293 -18.35 13.74 4.13
C LEU A 293 -16.87 13.53 3.74
N TYR A 294 -16.04 13.09 4.69
CA TYR A 294 -14.61 12.83 4.42
C TYR A 294 -14.44 11.74 3.36
N TYR A 295 -15.10 10.58 3.53
CA TYR A 295 -14.99 9.49 2.54
C TYR A 295 -15.55 9.89 1.18
N LYS A 296 -16.60 10.71 1.13
CA LYS A 296 -17.08 11.30 -0.12
C LYS A 296 -15.99 12.12 -0.82
N ARG A 297 -15.29 13.02 -0.09
CA ARG A 297 -14.21 13.84 -0.65
C ARG A 297 -12.99 13.02 -1.03
N LEU A 298 -12.68 11.97 -0.24
CA LEU A 298 -11.63 11.03 -0.56
C LEU A 298 -11.91 10.30 -1.88
N GLU A 299 -13.12 9.78 -2.04
CA GLU A 299 -13.53 9.06 -3.26
C GLU A 299 -13.53 9.97 -4.49
N GLU A 300 -14.00 11.22 -4.36
CA GLU A 300 -13.99 12.21 -5.45
C GLU A 300 -12.58 12.48 -6.00
N LEU A 301 -11.55 12.47 -5.14
CA LEU A 301 -10.17 12.72 -5.55
C LEU A 301 -9.40 11.43 -5.88
N MET A 302 -9.48 10.45 -4.98
CA MET A 302 -8.59 9.26 -4.99
C MET A 302 -9.28 7.99 -5.51
N GLY A 303 -10.61 8.02 -5.67
CA GLY A 303 -11.39 6.82 -5.95
C GLY A 303 -11.48 5.90 -4.73
N THR A 304 -11.89 4.66 -4.98
CA THR A 304 -11.96 3.62 -3.95
C THR A 304 -10.69 2.76 -3.91
N SER A 305 -10.42 2.15 -2.76
CA SER A 305 -9.41 1.10 -2.59
C SER A 305 -9.93 0.03 -1.65
N GLU A 306 -9.31 -1.14 -1.68
CA GLU A 306 -9.54 -2.18 -0.67
C GLU A 306 -8.92 -1.81 0.67
N TYR A 307 -7.91 -0.93 0.71
CA TYR A 307 -7.09 -0.65 1.90
C TYR A 307 -7.20 0.80 2.35
N TYR A 308 -7.44 1.00 3.66
CA TYR A 308 -7.51 2.31 4.30
C TYR A 308 -6.63 2.34 5.55
N SER A 309 -5.69 3.29 5.62
CA SER A 309 -4.80 3.46 6.77
C SER A 309 -5.40 4.43 7.79
N MET A 310 -5.47 4.00 9.05
CA MET A 310 -5.95 4.82 10.17
C MET A 310 -5.22 4.42 11.45
N ASP A 311 -4.73 5.42 12.18
CA ASP A 311 -4.00 5.23 13.43
C ASP A 311 -4.58 6.12 14.54
N PRO A 312 -5.81 5.81 15.04
CA PRO A 312 -6.41 6.58 16.12
C PRO A 312 -5.60 6.46 17.40
N PHE A 313 -5.53 7.55 18.16
CA PHE A 313 -4.81 7.65 19.44
C PHE A 313 -3.31 7.35 19.32
N HIS A 314 -2.72 7.73 18.19
CA HIS A 314 -1.32 7.46 17.85
C HIS A 314 -0.35 8.21 18.78
N GLU A 315 0.77 7.58 19.13
CA GLU A 315 1.92 8.16 19.86
C GLU A 315 1.54 9.00 21.11
N GLY A 316 0.82 8.41 22.02
CA GLY A 316 0.48 9.05 23.30
C GLY A 316 -0.60 10.12 23.21
N ALA A 317 -1.41 10.12 22.15
CA ALA A 317 -2.60 10.94 22.09
C ALA A 317 -3.56 10.59 23.26
N ASN A 318 -4.19 11.62 23.85
CA ASN A 318 -5.06 11.46 25.00
C ASN A 318 -6.48 11.05 24.58
N PRO A 319 -6.97 9.84 24.94
CA PRO A 319 -8.32 9.39 24.68
C PRO A 319 -9.32 9.75 25.79
N ASP A 320 -8.98 10.61 26.75
CA ASP A 320 -9.82 10.91 27.90
C ASP A 320 -11.25 11.29 27.49
N GLY A 321 -12.23 10.65 28.13
CA GLY A 321 -13.65 10.84 27.86
C GLY A 321 -14.19 10.09 26.65
N ILE A 322 -13.36 9.29 25.96
CA ILE A 322 -13.78 8.43 24.84
C ILE A 322 -13.80 6.96 25.31
N ASP A 323 -14.89 6.25 25.05
CA ASP A 323 -14.88 4.79 25.12
C ASP A 323 -14.09 4.21 23.93
N VAL A 324 -12.79 4.01 24.16
CA VAL A 324 -11.84 3.57 23.13
C VAL A 324 -12.24 2.24 22.52
N ALA A 325 -12.76 1.32 23.31
CA ALA A 325 -13.15 0.00 22.81
C ALA A 325 -14.30 0.11 21.78
N SER A 326 -15.31 0.91 22.08
CA SER A 326 -16.42 1.16 21.16
C SER A 326 -15.99 2.05 19.98
N ALA A 327 -15.06 2.98 20.19
CA ALA A 327 -14.52 3.86 19.16
C ALA A 327 -13.94 3.09 17.96
N TYR A 328 -13.19 2.03 18.21
CA TYR A 328 -12.62 1.22 17.11
C TYR A 328 -13.69 0.58 16.22
N SER A 329 -14.79 0.08 16.83
CA SER A 329 -15.91 -0.45 16.04
C SER A 329 -16.56 0.64 15.18
N LYS A 330 -16.73 1.85 15.72
CA LYS A 330 -17.36 2.98 15.00
C LYS A 330 -16.49 3.51 13.86
N ILE A 331 -15.17 3.54 14.04
CA ILE A 331 -14.23 3.89 12.99
C ILE A 331 -14.30 2.85 11.87
N ALA A 332 -14.28 1.55 12.18
CA ALA A 332 -14.45 0.48 11.22
C ALA A 332 -15.80 0.57 10.48
N ASP A 333 -16.91 0.79 11.20
CA ASP A 333 -18.25 0.95 10.63
C ASP A 333 -18.32 2.11 9.62
N ALA A 334 -17.64 3.23 9.91
CA ALA A 334 -17.58 4.38 9.00
C ALA A 334 -16.84 4.03 7.70
N MET A 335 -15.72 3.31 7.79
CA MET A 335 -15.01 2.79 6.62
C MET A 335 -15.86 1.81 5.82
N TYR A 336 -16.55 0.86 6.48
CA TYR A 336 -17.41 -0.13 5.80
C TYR A 336 -18.62 0.50 5.11
N LYS A 337 -19.15 1.62 5.62
CA LYS A 337 -20.20 2.39 4.96
C LYS A 337 -19.70 3.01 3.66
N ALA A 338 -18.45 3.46 3.63
CA ALA A 338 -17.83 4.00 2.42
C ALA A 338 -17.45 2.89 1.44
N ASN A 339 -16.89 1.79 1.94
CA ASN A 339 -16.54 0.62 1.15
C ASN A 339 -16.70 -0.66 1.99
N SER A 340 -17.73 -1.44 1.72
CA SER A 340 -18.01 -2.69 2.45
C SER A 340 -16.90 -3.75 2.31
N ASN A 341 -16.07 -3.67 1.27
CA ASN A 341 -14.92 -4.53 1.06
C ASN A 341 -13.64 -3.99 1.72
N GLY A 342 -13.70 -2.76 2.27
CA GLY A 342 -12.55 -2.10 2.88
C GLY A 342 -11.89 -2.94 3.97
N LYS A 343 -10.57 -2.90 4.01
CA LYS A 343 -9.75 -3.43 5.10
C LYS A 343 -8.99 -2.28 5.76
N TRP A 344 -8.99 -2.29 7.06
CA TRP A 344 -8.25 -1.34 7.86
C TRP A 344 -6.79 -1.75 7.96
N VAL A 345 -5.86 -0.88 7.55
CA VAL A 345 -4.42 -1.03 7.71
C VAL A 345 -4.00 -0.16 8.88
N ILE A 346 -3.45 -0.76 9.93
CA ILE A 346 -3.03 -0.05 11.14
C ILE A 346 -1.55 -0.27 11.42
N GLN A 347 -0.87 0.79 11.86
CA GLN A 347 0.53 0.73 12.25
C GLN A 347 0.68 0.22 13.69
N PHE A 348 1.44 -0.85 13.88
CA PHE A 348 1.87 -1.29 15.21
C PHE A 348 3.10 -0.49 15.62
N TRP A 349 2.86 0.65 16.25
CA TRP A 349 3.88 1.57 16.71
C TRP A 349 3.53 2.15 18.07
N GLN A 350 4.37 1.90 19.09
CA GLN A 350 4.19 2.39 20.47
C GLN A 350 2.77 2.14 21.06
N TRP A 351 2.18 0.99 20.73
CA TRP A 351 0.86 0.67 21.27
C TRP A 351 0.88 0.57 22.79
N SER A 352 -0.06 1.22 23.43
CA SER A 352 -0.40 1.05 24.84
C SER A 352 -1.66 0.20 25.00
N GLY A 353 -2.08 -0.08 26.25
CA GLY A 353 -3.24 -0.93 26.53
C GLY A 353 -4.51 -0.57 25.76
N ALA A 354 -4.74 0.73 25.51
CA ALA A 354 -5.93 1.19 24.77
C ALA A 354 -5.91 0.78 23.29
N GLN A 355 -4.78 0.85 22.61
CA GLN A 355 -4.70 0.51 21.17
C GLN A 355 -4.94 -0.99 20.91
N TYR A 356 -4.58 -1.88 21.83
CA TYR A 356 -4.83 -3.32 21.66
C TYR A 356 -6.31 -3.67 21.54
N ASN A 357 -7.24 -2.80 21.95
CA ASN A 357 -8.67 -3.02 21.77
C ASN A 357 -9.09 -3.18 20.31
N VAL A 358 -8.33 -2.63 19.34
CA VAL A 358 -8.63 -2.78 17.91
C VAL A 358 -8.68 -4.27 17.50
N LEU A 359 -7.83 -5.10 18.11
CA LEU A 359 -7.76 -6.55 17.83
C LEU A 359 -9.02 -7.31 18.28
N ASP A 360 -9.83 -6.74 19.17
CA ASP A 360 -11.07 -7.35 19.65
C ASP A 360 -12.31 -6.76 18.96
N LYS A 361 -12.17 -5.58 18.35
CA LYS A 361 -13.31 -4.77 17.90
C LYS A 361 -13.45 -4.70 16.38
N VAL A 362 -12.41 -5.05 15.65
CA VAL A 362 -12.45 -5.15 14.20
C VAL A 362 -12.57 -6.62 13.80
N GLU A 363 -13.39 -6.90 12.80
CA GLU A 363 -13.63 -8.25 12.30
C GLU A 363 -12.35 -8.87 11.70
N LYS A 364 -12.16 -10.18 11.92
CA LYS A 364 -11.04 -10.92 11.31
C LYS A 364 -11.14 -10.90 9.78
N GLY A 365 -9.99 -10.72 9.14
CA GLY A 365 -9.91 -10.54 7.68
C GLY A 365 -10.19 -9.10 7.22
N LYS A 366 -10.56 -8.19 8.15
CA LYS A 366 -10.82 -6.77 7.90
C LYS A 366 -9.79 -5.83 8.54
N LEU A 367 -8.83 -6.38 9.29
CA LEU A 367 -7.72 -5.63 9.87
C LEU A 367 -6.40 -6.24 9.41
N ILE A 368 -5.49 -5.39 8.96
CA ILE A 368 -4.10 -5.72 8.60
C ILE A 368 -3.20 -4.91 9.52
N VAL A 369 -2.37 -5.60 10.29
CA VAL A 369 -1.42 -4.97 11.22
C VAL A 369 -0.05 -4.86 10.56
N LEU A 370 0.44 -3.64 10.39
CA LEU A 370 1.82 -3.38 9.99
C LEU A 370 2.71 -3.42 11.25
N ASP A 371 3.49 -4.47 11.42
CA ASP A 371 4.53 -4.50 12.45
C ASP A 371 5.73 -3.68 11.94
N LEU A 372 5.71 -2.38 12.24
CA LEU A 372 6.59 -1.40 11.57
C LEU A 372 8.07 -1.68 11.72
N PHE A 373 8.49 -2.34 12.79
CA PHE A 373 9.89 -2.48 13.15
C PHE A 373 10.28 -3.93 13.46
N SER A 374 9.73 -4.88 12.72
CA SER A 374 9.98 -6.31 12.90
C SER A 374 11.47 -6.68 12.79
N ASP A 375 12.23 -5.96 11.96
CA ASP A 375 13.67 -6.18 11.81
C ASP A 375 14.49 -5.85 13.06
N ALA A 376 13.98 -5.03 13.97
CA ALA A 376 14.64 -4.70 15.24
C ALA A 376 14.08 -5.50 16.41
N HIS A 377 12.78 -5.59 16.50
CA HIS A 377 12.09 -6.26 17.60
C HIS A 377 11.94 -7.76 17.30
N THR A 378 12.25 -8.58 18.30
CA THR A 378 12.08 -10.05 18.21
C THR A 378 10.71 -10.50 18.73
N HIS A 379 9.78 -9.58 18.96
CA HIS A 379 8.49 -9.82 19.61
C HIS A 379 7.31 -9.71 18.65
N PHE A 380 7.46 -10.31 17.47
CA PHE A 380 6.28 -10.53 16.63
C PHE A 380 5.27 -11.38 17.42
N ASN A 381 3.99 -11.06 17.33
CA ASN A 381 2.93 -11.84 17.96
C ASN A 381 1.83 -12.18 16.94
N ASP A 382 0.87 -12.99 17.36
CA ASP A 382 -0.19 -13.44 16.47
C ASP A 382 -1.28 -12.39 16.23
N TYR A 383 -1.21 -11.21 16.87
CA TYR A 383 -2.22 -10.14 16.76
C TYR A 383 -3.65 -10.69 16.82
N LYS A 384 -3.89 -11.68 17.71
CA LYS A 384 -5.18 -12.40 17.83
C LYS A 384 -5.67 -13.03 16.51
N GLY A 385 -4.77 -13.37 15.61
CA GLY A 385 -5.04 -14.00 14.32
C GLY A 385 -5.50 -13.01 13.22
N HIS A 386 -5.30 -11.71 13.41
CA HIS A 386 -5.41 -10.74 12.30
C HIS A 386 -4.23 -10.85 11.36
N ASP A 387 -4.46 -10.53 10.09
CA ASP A 387 -3.38 -10.49 9.11
C ASP A 387 -2.31 -9.50 9.55
N ALA A 388 -1.05 -9.88 9.38
CA ALA A 388 0.08 -9.07 9.75
C ALA A 388 1.12 -8.99 8.63
N VAL A 389 1.81 -7.85 8.56
CA VAL A 389 2.89 -7.58 7.63
C VAL A 389 4.19 -7.42 8.41
N TYR A 390 5.18 -8.26 8.12
CA TYR A 390 6.54 -8.13 8.63
C TYR A 390 7.20 -6.94 7.94
N CYS A 391 7.39 -5.82 8.66
CA CYS A 391 7.95 -4.61 8.09
C CYS A 391 9.38 -4.35 8.59
N ALA A 392 10.25 -3.96 7.68
CA ALA A 392 11.56 -3.43 8.01
C ALA A 392 11.51 -1.90 8.09
N LEU A 393 12.08 -1.34 9.16
CA LEU A 393 12.27 0.10 9.37
C LEU A 393 13.76 0.43 9.37
N PRO A 394 14.42 0.43 8.20
CA PRO A 394 15.87 0.56 8.11
C PRO A 394 16.36 2.00 8.26
N ASN A 395 15.47 2.97 8.19
CA ASN A 395 15.83 4.39 8.26
C ASN A 395 14.88 5.16 9.18
N PHE A 396 15.46 5.89 10.12
CA PHE A 396 14.79 6.89 10.96
C PHE A 396 15.20 8.26 10.45
N GLY A 397 14.29 9.01 9.90
CA GLY A 397 14.39 10.29 9.23
C GLY A 397 15.74 11.03 9.30
N GLY A 398 16.23 11.48 8.17
CA GLY A 398 17.49 12.22 8.08
C GLY A 398 18.78 11.47 8.36
N ARG A 399 18.74 10.19 8.76
CA ARG A 399 19.93 9.37 8.90
C ARG A 399 20.42 8.90 7.54
N THR A 400 21.64 9.25 7.16
CA THR A 400 22.21 9.00 5.83
C THR A 400 23.25 7.88 5.80
N GLY A 401 23.55 7.25 6.92
CA GLY A 401 24.55 6.19 7.00
C GLY A 401 24.05 4.84 6.47
N LEU A 402 25.00 3.93 6.22
CA LEU A 402 24.70 2.52 5.98
C LEU A 402 24.10 1.91 7.24
N PHE A 403 22.79 1.79 7.25
CA PHE A 403 22.05 1.24 8.38
C PHE A 403 21.06 0.20 7.87
N GLY A 404 20.86 -0.85 8.64
CA GLY A 404 19.92 -1.92 8.34
C GLY A 404 20.42 -3.25 8.88
N ARG A 405 19.51 -4.21 8.93
CA ARG A 405 19.78 -5.54 9.51
C ARG A 405 19.64 -6.60 8.43
N LEU A 406 20.35 -6.42 7.31
CA LEU A 406 20.22 -7.25 6.11
C LEU A 406 20.24 -8.76 6.43
N SER A 407 21.31 -9.24 7.10
CA SER A 407 21.43 -10.66 7.41
C SER A 407 20.31 -11.17 8.34
N LYS A 408 19.84 -10.32 9.28
CA LYS A 408 18.71 -10.67 10.13
C LYS A 408 17.41 -10.76 9.33
N ILE A 409 17.12 -9.78 8.51
CA ILE A 409 15.90 -9.75 7.68
C ILE A 409 15.81 -11.00 6.81
N MET A 410 16.92 -11.38 6.14
CA MET A 410 16.97 -12.54 5.26
C MET A 410 16.62 -13.87 5.93
N THR A 411 16.89 -13.99 7.22
CA THR A 411 16.63 -15.24 7.98
C THR A 411 15.38 -15.12 8.85
N ASP A 412 15.19 -13.98 9.50
CA ASP A 412 14.13 -13.76 10.49
C ASP A 412 12.73 -13.83 9.86
N PHE A 413 12.54 -13.25 8.68
CA PHE A 413 11.26 -13.32 7.96
C PHE A 413 10.75 -14.76 7.81
N PHE A 414 11.59 -15.69 7.38
CA PHE A 414 11.20 -17.10 7.22
C PHE A 414 10.93 -17.77 8.56
N THR A 415 11.72 -17.46 9.59
CA THR A 415 11.52 -17.96 10.96
C THR A 415 10.19 -17.48 11.53
N GLN A 416 9.92 -16.18 11.45
CA GLN A 416 8.68 -15.61 11.97
C GLN A 416 7.47 -16.14 11.20
N LYS A 417 7.54 -16.18 9.87
CA LYS A 417 6.47 -16.69 9.01
C LYS A 417 6.14 -18.17 9.26
N SER A 418 7.16 -18.99 9.61
CA SER A 418 6.94 -20.39 9.99
C SER A 418 6.30 -20.54 11.38
N THR A 419 6.53 -19.57 12.26
CA THR A 419 6.00 -19.56 13.63
C THR A 419 4.57 -18.97 13.67
N TYR A 420 4.31 -17.93 12.89
CA TYR A 420 3.06 -17.18 12.93
C TYR A 420 2.34 -17.23 11.57
N SER A 421 1.29 -18.04 11.50
CA SER A 421 0.52 -18.28 10.26
C SER A 421 -0.26 -17.05 9.78
N ASN A 422 -0.42 -16.04 10.63
CA ASN A 422 -1.07 -14.77 10.32
C ASN A 422 -0.14 -13.76 9.64
N ILE A 423 1.16 -14.06 9.48
CA ILE A 423 2.04 -13.25 8.62
C ILE A 423 1.65 -13.51 7.17
N LYS A 424 0.91 -12.55 6.60
CA LYS A 424 0.42 -12.56 5.23
C LYS A 424 1.17 -11.58 4.33
N GLY A 425 2.10 -10.81 4.90
CA GLY A 425 2.82 -9.79 4.15
C GLY A 425 4.26 -9.57 4.61
N ILE A 426 4.99 -8.90 3.72
CA ILE A 426 6.30 -8.29 3.99
C ILE A 426 6.25 -6.84 3.55
N GLY A 427 7.03 -5.97 4.17
CA GLY A 427 7.01 -4.56 3.81
C GLY A 427 8.24 -3.80 4.25
N ALA A 428 8.39 -2.60 3.70
CA ALA A 428 9.34 -1.60 4.14
C ALA A 428 8.60 -0.34 4.60
N THR A 429 8.93 0.11 5.80
CA THR A 429 8.35 1.30 6.44
C THR A 429 9.41 2.32 6.81
N PRO A 430 10.34 2.68 5.89
CA PRO A 430 11.39 3.64 6.18
C PRO A 430 10.80 5.03 6.40
N GLU A 431 11.36 5.80 7.33
CA GLU A 431 10.97 7.21 7.46
C GLU A 431 11.53 8.08 6.33
N ALA A 432 12.66 7.67 5.73
CA ALA A 432 13.22 8.26 4.52
C ALA A 432 13.81 7.16 3.62
N ILE A 433 13.92 7.43 2.34
CA ILE A 433 14.43 6.51 1.32
C ILE A 433 15.69 7.07 0.63
N GLU A 434 16.15 6.38 -0.41
CA GLU A 434 17.35 6.66 -1.20
C GLU A 434 18.66 6.29 -0.48
N GLN A 435 18.56 5.38 0.48
CA GLN A 435 19.70 4.86 1.24
C GLN A 435 19.66 3.35 1.30
N VAL A 436 20.85 2.72 1.28
CA VAL A 436 21.02 1.26 1.42
C VAL A 436 20.13 0.45 0.48
N PRO A 437 20.16 0.69 -0.86
CA PRO A 437 19.26 0.02 -1.80
C PRO A 437 19.31 -1.51 -1.71
N VAL A 438 20.48 -2.07 -1.46
CA VAL A 438 20.70 -3.52 -1.32
C VAL A 438 19.75 -4.18 -0.30
N LEU A 439 19.37 -3.44 0.75
CA LEU A 439 18.45 -3.97 1.77
C LEU A 439 17.03 -4.13 1.22
N TYR A 440 16.58 -3.18 0.43
CA TYR A 440 15.24 -3.21 -0.17
C TYR A 440 15.15 -4.25 -1.29
N ASP A 441 16.20 -4.37 -2.11
CA ASP A 441 16.31 -5.42 -3.11
C ASP A 441 16.20 -6.80 -2.47
N ALA A 442 16.97 -7.04 -1.40
CA ALA A 442 16.88 -8.28 -0.64
C ALA A 442 15.49 -8.49 -0.03
N LEU A 443 14.95 -7.48 0.66
CA LEU A 443 13.66 -7.57 1.38
C LEU A 443 12.54 -8.00 0.43
N PHE A 444 12.40 -7.34 -0.72
CA PHE A 444 11.31 -7.61 -1.66
C PHE A 444 11.55 -8.84 -2.55
N GLU A 445 12.76 -9.40 -2.54
CA GLU A 445 13.05 -10.70 -3.15
C GLU A 445 12.60 -11.87 -2.27
N LEU A 446 12.61 -11.73 -0.92
CA LEU A 446 12.29 -12.82 0.00
C LEU A 446 10.92 -13.48 -0.22
N PRO A 447 9.84 -12.76 -0.54
CA PRO A 447 8.54 -13.38 -0.81
C PRO A 447 8.55 -14.42 -1.91
N TRP A 448 9.45 -14.29 -2.88
CA TRP A 448 9.55 -15.13 -4.07
C TRP A 448 10.55 -16.28 -3.93
N ARG A 449 11.15 -16.42 -2.73
CA ARG A 449 12.03 -17.53 -2.39
C ARG A 449 11.33 -18.56 -1.54
N SER A 450 11.66 -19.84 -1.75
CA SER A 450 11.13 -20.96 -0.96
C SER A 450 11.79 -21.11 0.42
N SER A 451 12.99 -20.51 0.60
CA SER A 451 13.76 -20.59 1.84
C SER A 451 14.69 -19.38 2.00
N ALA A 452 15.17 -19.17 3.21
CA ALA A 452 16.14 -18.12 3.52
C ALA A 452 17.42 -18.30 2.68
N PRO A 453 17.87 -17.27 1.95
CA PRO A 453 19.16 -17.29 1.28
C PRO A 453 20.32 -17.20 2.28
N ASP A 454 21.49 -17.73 1.93
CA ASP A 454 22.72 -17.39 2.64
C ASP A 454 23.09 -15.93 2.35
N PRO A 455 23.18 -15.05 3.37
CA PRO A 455 23.42 -13.62 3.14
C PRO A 455 24.73 -13.31 2.44
N LYS A 456 25.79 -14.09 2.67
CA LYS A 456 27.10 -13.87 2.05
C LYS A 456 27.08 -14.27 0.58
N ALA A 457 26.48 -15.41 0.28
CA ALA A 457 26.35 -15.89 -1.10
C ALA A 457 25.45 -14.94 -1.91
N TRP A 458 24.35 -14.48 -1.31
CA TRP A 458 23.45 -13.51 -1.95
C TRP A 458 24.13 -12.18 -2.25
N LEU A 459 24.88 -11.62 -1.27
CA LEU A 459 25.65 -10.39 -1.47
C LEU A 459 26.76 -10.55 -2.53
N ALA A 460 27.42 -11.69 -2.58
CA ALA A 460 28.42 -11.97 -3.60
C ALA A 460 27.79 -11.97 -5.00
N ALA A 461 26.62 -12.59 -5.18
CA ALA A 461 25.89 -12.56 -6.44
C ALA A 461 25.35 -11.17 -6.80
N TYR A 462 24.89 -10.40 -5.80
CA TYR A 462 24.40 -9.03 -5.99
C TYR A 462 25.48 -8.06 -6.46
N SER A 463 26.74 -8.30 -6.12
CA SER A 463 27.89 -7.42 -6.42
C SER A 463 28.56 -7.72 -7.77
N THR A 464 28.13 -8.75 -8.49
CA THR A 464 28.67 -9.13 -9.82
C THR A 464 27.85 -8.56 -10.95
#